data_10a0a1ba3649aeca6e7f4b8fd42ce423
#
_entry.id   10a0a1ba3649aeca6e7f4b8fd42ce423
#
_cell.length_a   1.000
_cell.length_b   1.000
_cell.length_c   1.000
_cell.angle_alpha   90.00
_cell.angle_beta   90.00
_cell.angle_gamma   90.00
#
_symmetry.space_group_name_H-M   'P 1'
#
loop_
_entity.id
_entity.type
_entity.pdbx_description
1 polymer ?
#
loop_
_entity_poly.entity_id
_entity_poly.type
_entity_poly.pdbx_seq_one_letter_code
_entity_poly.pdbx_strand_id
1 'polypeptide(L)' 'MLNEIKYVYAVYQERSFTKAAKKLFISQPALSNMVKKAEQEIGSPIFDRSTVPLTLTREGEFYIQTIKKIM' A
#
# COMPACT_ATOMS: atom_id res chain seq x y z
N MET A 1 10.17 0.52 -8.77
CA MET A 1 9.83 -0.55 -7.83
C MET A 1 10.04 -0.16 -6.38
N LEU A 2 11.24 0.29 -5.99
CA LEU A 2 11.52 0.62 -4.58
C LEU A 2 10.65 1.75 -4.06
N ASN A 3 10.27 2.69 -4.93
CA ASN A 3 9.41 3.81 -4.51
C ASN A 3 8.00 3.33 -4.14
N GLU A 4 7.47 2.35 -4.86
CA GLU A 4 6.13 1.83 -4.58
C GLU A 4 6.09 1.12 -3.23
N ILE A 5 7.18 0.44 -2.86
CA ILE A 5 7.27 -0.26 -1.56
C ILE A 5 7.05 0.73 -0.41
N LYS A 6 7.69 1.88 -0.47
CA LYS A 6 7.57 2.92 0.55
C LYS A 6 6.10 3.36 0.72
N TYR A 7 5.42 3.58 -0.38
CA TYR A 7 4.04 4.04 -0.35
C TYR A 7 3.09 2.96 0.14
N VAL A 8 3.28 1.73 -0.35
CA VAL A 8 2.45 0.60 0.10
C VAL A 8 2.61 0.38 1.61
N TYR A 9 3.85 0.44 2.10
CA TYR A 9 4.11 0.22 3.52
C TYR A 9 3.46 1.30 4.38
N ALA A 10 3.48 2.55 3.93
CA ALA A 10 2.84 3.64 4.64
C ALA A 10 1.33 3.43 4.77
N VAL A 11 0.68 3.01 3.68
CA VAL A 11 -0.75 2.70 3.71
C VAL A 11 -1.03 1.56 4.67
N TYR A 12 -0.19 0.53 4.66
CA TYR A 12 -0.31 -0.60 5.57
C TYR A 12 -0.24 -0.15 7.04
N GLN A 13 0.73 0.70 7.36
CA GLN A 13 0.90 1.18 8.74
C GLN A 13 -0.27 2.01 9.21
N GLU A 14 -0.79 2.89 8.34
CA GLU A 14 -1.89 3.78 8.69
C GLU A 14 -3.26 3.12 8.55
N ARG A 15 -3.35 2.06 7.77
CA ARG A 15 -4.62 1.41 7.42
C ARG A 15 -5.62 2.40 6.83
N SER A 16 -5.11 3.42 6.15
CA SER A 16 -5.92 4.48 5.57
C SER A 16 -5.11 5.20 4.49
N PHE A 17 -5.70 5.35 3.31
CA PHE A 17 -5.08 6.11 2.22
C PHE A 17 -4.98 7.59 2.58
N THR A 18 -6.04 8.14 3.19
CA THR A 18 -6.08 9.54 3.57
C THR A 18 -4.98 9.88 4.57
N LYS A 19 -4.86 9.07 5.62
CA LYS A 19 -3.85 9.30 6.67
C LYS A 19 -2.44 9.10 6.12
N ALA A 20 -2.24 8.08 5.30
CA ALA A 20 -0.93 7.82 4.72
C ALA A 20 -0.50 8.96 3.80
N ALA A 21 -1.41 9.49 2.99
CA ALA A 21 -1.10 10.61 2.10
C ALA A 21 -0.67 11.83 2.89
N LYS A 22 -1.36 12.13 3.99
CA LYS A 22 -0.99 13.24 4.87
C LYS A 22 0.39 13.05 5.45
N LYS A 23 0.68 11.85 5.93
CA LYS A 23 1.97 11.53 6.52
C LYS A 23 3.11 11.70 5.51
N LEU A 24 2.86 11.36 4.26
CA LEU A 24 3.86 11.42 3.21
C LEU A 24 3.91 12.77 2.49
N PHE A 25 3.03 13.68 2.84
CA PHE A 25 2.94 15.02 2.23
C PHE A 25 2.68 14.94 0.72
N ILE A 26 1.81 14.03 0.32
CA ILE A 26 1.41 13.88 -1.08
C ILE A 26 -0.12 13.84 -1.16
N SER A 27 -0.66 14.02 -2.37
CA SER A 27 -2.09 13.93 -2.56
C SER A 27 -2.53 12.47 -2.50
N GLN A 28 -3.79 12.25 -2.12
CA GLN A 28 -4.34 10.91 -2.08
C GLN A 28 -4.37 10.25 -3.48
N PRO A 29 -4.75 10.97 -4.56
CA PRO A 29 -4.66 10.38 -5.90
C PRO A 29 -3.24 9.95 -6.28
N ALA A 30 -2.23 10.73 -5.90
CA ALA A 30 -0.84 10.36 -6.18
C ALA A 30 -0.47 9.07 -5.45
N LEU A 31 -0.83 8.99 -4.16
CA LEU A 31 -0.58 7.78 -3.37
C LEU A 31 -1.31 6.58 -3.97
N SER A 32 -2.57 6.76 -4.33
CA SER A 32 -3.37 5.70 -4.92
C SER A 32 -2.74 5.17 -6.21
N ASN A 33 -2.19 6.06 -7.04
CA ASN A 33 -1.52 5.66 -8.26
C ASN A 33 -0.24 4.87 -8.00
N MET A 34 0.52 5.23 -6.97
CA MET A 34 1.74 4.50 -6.61
C MET A 34 1.41 3.10 -6.12
N VAL A 35 0.36 2.96 -5.30
CA VAL A 35 -0.09 1.65 -4.83
C VAL A 35 -0.59 0.81 -6.01
N LYS A 36 -1.32 1.44 -6.93
CA LYS A 36 -1.81 0.75 -8.13
C LYS A 36 -0.67 0.18 -8.97
N LYS A 37 0.44 0.92 -9.08
CA LYS A 37 1.62 0.42 -9.80
C LYS A 37 2.13 -0.87 -9.17
N ALA A 38 2.23 -0.89 -7.83
CA ALA A 38 2.66 -2.10 -7.13
C ALA A 38 1.69 -3.25 -7.37
N GLU A 39 0.39 -2.97 -7.32
CA GLU A 39 -0.63 -3.98 -7.56
C GLU A 39 -0.54 -4.54 -8.97
N GLN A 40 -0.26 -3.69 -9.94
CA GLN A 40 -0.10 -4.12 -11.34
C GLN A 40 1.13 -5.01 -11.50
N GLU A 41 2.21 -4.70 -10.79
CA GLU A 41 3.43 -5.49 -10.86
C GLU A 41 3.25 -6.90 -10.31
N ILE A 42 2.48 -7.04 -9.23
CA ILE A 42 2.23 -8.37 -8.65
C ILE A 42 1.00 -9.06 -9.23
N GLY A 43 0.19 -8.32 -10.00
CA GLY A 43 -0.98 -8.87 -10.66
C GLY A 43 -2.18 -9.09 -9.74
N SER A 44 -2.23 -8.41 -8.59
CA SER A 44 -3.29 -8.59 -7.59
C SER A 44 -3.46 -7.35 -6.74
N PRO A 45 -4.68 -7.09 -6.24
CA PRO A 45 -4.85 -6.05 -5.22
C PRO A 45 -4.06 -6.40 -3.96
N ILE A 46 -3.49 -5.38 -3.33
CA ILE A 46 -2.77 -5.53 -2.07
C ILE A 46 -3.70 -5.28 -0.89
N PHE A 47 -4.60 -4.31 -1.03
CA PHE A 47 -5.52 -3.91 0.03
C PHE A 47 -6.96 -4.23 -0.35
N ASP A 48 -7.72 -4.65 0.66
CA ASP A 48 -9.17 -4.79 0.55
C ASP A 48 -9.78 -3.46 0.99
N ARG A 49 -10.28 -2.70 0.02
CA ARG A 49 -10.83 -1.38 0.27
C ARG A 49 -12.29 -1.41 0.71
N SER A 50 -12.89 -2.60 0.79
CA SER A 50 -14.28 -2.74 1.22
C SER A 50 -14.40 -2.71 2.74
N THR A 51 -13.28 -2.76 3.47
CA THR A 51 -13.28 -2.74 4.93
C THR A 51 -12.72 -1.42 5.47
N VAL A 52 -13.18 -1.02 6.65
CA VAL A 52 -12.69 0.18 7.34
C VAL A 52 -12.43 -0.21 8.79
N PRO A 53 -11.17 -0.13 9.27
CA PRO A 53 -9.95 0.24 8.52
C PRO A 53 -9.60 -0.78 7.45
N LEU A 54 -8.73 -0.37 6.53
CA LEU A 54 -8.27 -1.24 5.44
C LEU A 54 -7.63 -2.51 5.96
N THR A 55 -7.93 -3.63 5.29
CA THR A 55 -7.24 -4.89 5.55
C THR A 55 -6.45 -5.30 4.32
N LEU A 56 -5.53 -6.24 4.50
CA LEU A 56 -4.74 -6.77 3.40
C LEU A 56 -5.48 -7.90 2.72
N THR A 57 -5.30 -8.00 1.40
CA THR A 57 -5.68 -9.22 0.69
C THR A 57 -4.65 -10.29 1.03
N ARG A 58 -4.91 -11.53 0.60
CA ARG A 58 -3.96 -12.63 0.77
C ARG A 58 -2.62 -12.28 0.13
N GLU A 59 -2.65 -11.78 -1.09
CA GLU A 59 -1.46 -11.36 -1.82
C GLU A 59 -0.79 -10.18 -1.15
N GLY A 60 -1.59 -9.28 -0.58
CA GLY A 60 -1.09 -8.15 0.16
C GLY A 60 -0.32 -8.56 1.40
N GLU A 61 -0.80 -9.56 2.13
CA GLU A 61 -0.07 -10.08 3.30
C GLU A 61 1.29 -10.62 2.90
N PHE A 62 1.34 -11.37 1.80
CA PHE A 62 2.59 -11.91 1.30
C PHE A 62 3.55 -10.78 0.89
N TYR A 63 3.02 -9.76 0.22
CA TYR A 63 3.80 -8.60 -0.18
C TYR A 63 4.42 -7.90 1.03
N ILE A 64 3.61 -7.64 2.05
CA ILE A 64 4.07 -6.95 3.27
C ILE A 64 5.13 -7.79 3.99
N GLN A 65 4.91 -9.09 4.12
CA GLN A 65 5.89 -9.97 4.76
C GLN A 65 7.23 -9.93 4.02
N THR A 66 7.17 -9.89 2.68
CA THR A 66 8.37 -9.84 1.87
C THR A 66 9.14 -8.54 2.07
N ILE A 67 8.44 -7.39 2.06
CA ILE A 67 9.14 -6.10 2.19
C ILE A 67 9.66 -5.90 3.62
N LYS A 68 9.04 -6.49 4.62
CA LYS A 68 9.55 -6.42 5.99
C LYS A 68 10.93 -7.08 6.12
N LYS A 69 11.20 -8.07 5.30
CA LYS A 69 12.49 -8.76 5.32
C LYS A 69 13.62 -7.92 4.75
N ILE A 70 13.30 -6.97 3.88
CA ILE A 70 14.31 -6.13 3.23
C ILE A 70 14.38 -4.72 3.83
N MET A 71 13.52 -4.42 4.80
CA MET A 71 13.51 -3.13 5.48
C MET A 71 14.23 -3.23 6.87
#